data_f358fccbb58ebaed15c1532b37ce6a0e
#
_entry.id   f358fccbb58ebaed15c1532b37ce6a0e
#
_cell.length_a   1.000
_cell.length_b   1.000
_cell.length_c   1.000
_cell.angle_alpha   90.00
_cell.angle_beta   90.00
_cell.angle_gamma   90.00
#
_symmetry.space_group_name_H-M   'P 1'
#
loop_
_entity.id
_entity.type
_entity.pdbx_description
1 polymer ?
#
loop_
_entity_poly.entity_id
_entity_poly.type
_entity_poly.pdbx_seq_one_letter_code
_entity_poly.pdbx_strand_id
1 'polypeptide(L)'
;YTYGTNMQHALLLARRMLARRHGTKQIIMITDGEPTAHILPGGEPFFNYPPAPETVRVTLDEVARCTREGITINTFMLDATGYLRTFVEKLTQLNRGRAFYTTPETLGDYVLVDFLEQKRARRRPA
;
A
#
# COMPACT_ATOMS: atom_id res chain seq x y z
N TYR A 1 -22.33 -5.04 11.00
CA TYR A 1 -21.44 -4.58 9.90
C TYR A 1 -20.00 -4.60 10.37
N THR A 2 -19.20 -5.41 9.73
CA THR A 2 -17.76 -5.37 9.93
C THR A 2 -17.18 -4.50 8.83
N TYR A 3 -16.83 -3.27 9.19
CA TYR A 3 -16.10 -2.41 8.28
C TYR A 3 -14.62 -2.61 8.55
N GLY A 4 -13.97 -3.28 7.62
CA GLY A 4 -12.55 -3.52 7.72
C GLY A 4 -11.80 -2.89 6.56
N THR A 5 -10.54 -2.58 6.77
CA THR A 5 -9.63 -2.14 5.72
C THR A 5 -8.77 -3.34 5.31
N ASN A 6 -8.99 -3.84 4.11
CA ASN A 6 -8.26 -5.00 3.61
C ASN A 6 -7.21 -4.58 2.60
N MET A 7 -6.07 -4.13 3.12
CA MET A 7 -4.94 -3.73 2.28
C MET A 7 -4.31 -4.91 1.56
N GLN A 8 -4.25 -6.08 2.22
CA GLN A 8 -3.69 -7.28 1.64
C GLN A 8 -4.39 -7.66 0.33
N HIS A 9 -5.72 -7.68 0.34
CA HIS A 9 -6.48 -8.07 -0.84
C HIS A 9 -6.38 -7.01 -1.95
N ALA A 10 -6.43 -5.73 -1.58
CA ALA A 10 -6.27 -4.64 -2.53
C ALA A 10 -4.91 -4.69 -3.23
N LEU A 11 -3.84 -4.92 -2.47
CA LEU A 11 -2.49 -5.05 -3.02
C LEU A 11 -2.36 -6.27 -3.92
N LEU A 12 -2.97 -7.39 -3.51
CA LEU A 12 -3.00 -8.61 -4.32
C LEU A 12 -3.65 -8.36 -5.68
N LEU A 13 -4.81 -7.72 -5.69
CA LEU A 13 -5.52 -7.41 -6.93
C LEU A 13 -4.72 -6.45 -7.82
N ALA A 14 -4.14 -5.40 -7.22
CA ALA A 14 -3.33 -4.44 -7.96
C ALA A 14 -2.10 -5.12 -8.55
N ARG A 15 -1.42 -5.99 -7.79
CA ARG A 15 -0.27 -6.74 -8.29
C ARG A 15 -0.65 -7.62 -9.48
N ARG A 16 -1.78 -8.31 -9.40
CA ARG A 16 -2.26 -9.15 -10.50
C ARG A 16 -2.57 -8.32 -11.75
N MET A 17 -3.14 -7.14 -11.58
CA MET A 17 -3.44 -6.24 -12.70
C MET A 17 -2.16 -5.76 -13.38
N LEU A 18 -1.10 -5.53 -12.61
CA LEU A 18 0.18 -5.04 -13.12
C LEU A 18 1.09 -6.13 -13.67
N ALA A 19 0.86 -7.39 -13.29
CA ALA A 19 1.74 -8.50 -13.62
C ALA A 19 1.96 -8.68 -15.13
N ARG A 20 0.95 -8.36 -15.95
CA ARG A 20 1.01 -8.51 -17.39
C ARG A 20 1.29 -7.21 -18.13
N ARG A 21 1.66 -6.17 -17.40
CA ARG A 21 1.94 -4.86 -18.00
C ARG A 21 3.44 -4.65 -18.12
N HIS A 22 3.81 -3.78 -19.05
CA HIS A 22 5.19 -3.37 -19.22
C HIS A 22 5.37 -1.94 -18.73
N GLY A 23 6.62 -1.57 -18.48
CA GLY A 23 6.97 -0.23 -18.04
C GLY A 23 7.06 -0.10 -16.52
N THR A 24 7.05 1.13 -16.06
CA THR A 24 7.13 1.45 -14.63
C THR A 24 5.84 1.05 -13.93
N LYS A 25 5.96 0.24 -12.89
CA LYS A 25 4.80 -0.25 -12.13
C LYS A 25 4.73 0.44 -10.79
N GLN A 26 3.61 1.11 -10.54
CA GLN A 26 3.37 1.83 -9.30
C GLN A 26 1.98 1.53 -8.77
N ILE A 27 1.89 1.42 -7.45
CA ILE A 27 0.61 1.40 -6.73
C ILE A 27 0.56 2.65 -5.88
N ILE A 28 -0.54 3.39 -6.00
CA ILE A 28 -0.81 4.52 -5.13
C ILE A 28 -1.87 4.06 -4.13
N MET A 29 -1.49 3.99 -2.86
CA MET A 29 -2.38 3.58 -1.79
C MET A 29 -2.81 4.80 -0.99
N ILE A 30 -4.11 5.02 -0.88
CA ILE A 30 -4.68 6.13 -0.12
C ILE A 30 -5.49 5.51 1.00
N THR A 31 -5.15 5.84 2.24
CA THR A 31 -5.79 5.19 3.39
C THR A 31 -5.96 6.15 4.56
N ASP A 32 -7.05 5.97 5.29
CA ASP A 32 -7.31 6.66 6.55
C ASP A 32 -7.37 5.70 7.75
N GLY A 33 -7.10 4.41 7.54
CA GLY A 33 -7.21 3.41 8.58
C GLY A 33 -6.15 2.31 8.51
N GLU A 34 -6.05 1.54 9.58
CA GLU A 34 -5.11 0.44 9.72
C GLU A 34 -5.54 -0.79 8.91
N PRO A 35 -4.61 -1.71 8.60
CA PRO A 35 -4.97 -2.97 7.93
C PRO A 35 -5.62 -3.92 8.92
N THR A 36 -6.95 -3.90 9.00
CA THR A 36 -7.73 -4.66 9.96
C THR A 36 -8.29 -5.97 9.41
N ALA A 37 -8.17 -6.19 8.11
CA ALA A 37 -8.76 -7.36 7.47
C ALA A 37 -7.82 -7.99 6.46
N HIS A 38 -7.98 -9.29 6.23
CA HIS A 38 -7.30 -10.01 5.17
C HIS A 38 -8.15 -11.20 4.74
N ILE A 39 -7.77 -11.85 3.64
CA ILE A 39 -8.46 -13.04 3.16
C ILE A 39 -7.71 -14.27 3.66
N LEU A 40 -8.43 -15.19 4.31
CA LEU A 40 -7.89 -16.45 4.78
C LEU A 40 -7.59 -17.39 3.59
N PRO A 41 -6.75 -18.43 3.80
CA PRO A 41 -6.43 -19.37 2.72
C PRO A 41 -7.66 -20.01 2.06
N GLY A 42 -8.76 -20.18 2.79
CA GLY A 42 -10.01 -20.70 2.24
C GLY A 42 -10.84 -19.69 1.48
N GLY A 43 -10.40 -18.45 1.35
CA GLY A 43 -11.13 -17.39 0.66
C GLY A 43 -12.08 -16.61 1.54
N GLU A 44 -12.15 -16.90 2.81
CA GLU A 44 -13.03 -16.22 3.75
C GLU A 44 -12.38 -14.93 4.26
N PRO A 45 -13.16 -13.84 4.42
CA PRO A 45 -12.60 -12.61 5.00
C PRO A 45 -12.44 -12.77 6.52
N PHE A 46 -11.32 -12.26 7.03
CA PHE A 46 -11.04 -12.17 8.45
C PHE A 46 -10.93 -10.70 8.83
N PHE A 47 -11.52 -10.31 9.95
CA PHE A 47 -11.47 -8.94 10.45
C PHE A 47 -11.21 -8.96 11.94
N ASN A 48 -10.33 -8.07 12.40
CA ASN A 48 -10.12 -7.82 13.83
C ASN A 48 -9.64 -6.40 14.06
N TYR A 49 -10.18 -5.76 15.07
CA TYR A 49 -9.73 -4.45 15.51
C TYR A 49 -9.46 -4.48 17.01
N PRO A 50 -8.28 -4.01 17.47
CA PRO A 50 -7.15 -3.51 16.67
C PRO A 50 -6.59 -4.59 15.74
N PRO A 51 -5.75 -4.21 14.75
CA PRO A 51 -5.26 -5.18 13.77
C PRO A 51 -4.57 -6.38 14.41
N ALA A 52 -4.97 -7.59 14.00
CA ALA A 52 -4.32 -8.81 14.47
C ALA A 52 -2.89 -8.88 13.91
N PRO A 53 -1.94 -9.42 14.69
CA PRO A 53 -0.57 -9.59 14.18
C PRO A 53 -0.51 -10.38 12.88
N GLU A 54 -1.38 -11.37 12.71
CA GLU A 54 -1.45 -12.14 11.48
C GLU A 54 -1.87 -11.29 10.28
N THR A 55 -2.84 -10.40 10.46
CA THR A 55 -3.28 -9.50 9.39
C THR A 55 -2.14 -8.59 8.94
N VAL A 56 -1.39 -8.05 9.89
CA VAL A 56 -0.22 -7.22 9.58
C VAL A 56 0.82 -8.04 8.82
N ARG A 57 1.10 -9.26 9.27
CA ARG A 57 2.07 -10.14 8.64
C ARG A 57 1.69 -10.48 7.20
N VAL A 58 0.48 -10.92 6.96
CA VAL A 58 0.06 -11.31 5.59
C VAL A 58 0.00 -10.09 4.66
N THR A 59 -0.32 -8.91 5.21
CA THR A 59 -0.31 -7.68 4.43
C THR A 59 1.13 -7.33 4.02
N LEU A 60 2.08 -7.40 4.94
CA LEU A 60 3.48 -7.15 4.64
C LEU A 60 4.06 -8.23 3.71
N ASP A 61 3.59 -9.47 3.79
CA ASP A 61 3.98 -10.52 2.84
C ASP A 61 3.56 -10.15 1.42
N GLU A 62 2.37 -9.57 1.26
CA GLU A 62 1.91 -9.11 -0.05
C GLU A 62 2.73 -7.92 -0.54
N VAL A 63 3.10 -7.01 0.36
CA VAL A 63 4.03 -5.92 0.03
C VAL A 63 5.36 -6.48 -0.48
N ALA A 64 5.87 -7.53 0.16
CA ALA A 64 7.11 -8.17 -0.27
C ALA A 64 6.98 -8.78 -1.67
N ARG A 65 5.84 -9.37 -2.00
CA ARG A 65 5.59 -9.90 -3.34
C ARG A 65 5.58 -8.78 -4.38
N CYS A 66 4.91 -7.67 -4.08
CA CYS A 66 4.93 -6.49 -4.95
C CYS A 66 6.36 -6.01 -5.18
N THR A 67 7.15 -5.95 -4.12
CA THR A 67 8.54 -5.50 -4.18
C THR A 67 9.38 -6.40 -5.08
N ARG A 68 9.22 -7.72 -4.96
CA ARG A 68 9.94 -8.68 -5.80
C ARG A 68 9.57 -8.55 -7.28
N GLU A 69 8.36 -8.10 -7.57
CA GLU A 69 7.91 -7.89 -8.95
C GLU A 69 8.22 -6.48 -9.46
N GLY A 70 9.00 -5.71 -8.73
CA GLY A 70 9.42 -4.38 -9.15
C GLY A 70 8.35 -3.30 -9.02
N ILE A 71 7.33 -3.53 -8.19
CA ILE A 71 6.24 -2.59 -8.00
C ILE A 71 6.56 -1.67 -6.83
N THR A 72 6.52 -0.35 -7.08
CA THR A 72 6.69 0.67 -6.05
C THR A 72 5.33 1.03 -5.47
N ILE A 73 5.23 1.06 -4.14
CA ILE A 73 4.01 1.44 -3.44
C ILE A 73 4.23 2.79 -2.77
N ASN A 74 3.46 3.79 -3.18
CA ASN A 74 3.47 5.11 -2.56
C ASN A 74 2.18 5.27 -1.76
N THR A 75 2.32 5.60 -0.49
CA THR A 75 1.20 5.62 0.45
C THR A 75 0.89 7.03 0.91
N PHE A 76 -0.38 7.40 0.82
CA PHE A 76 -0.89 8.68 1.30
C PHE A 76 -1.82 8.43 2.47
N MET A 77 -1.42 8.90 3.65
CA MET A 77 -2.19 8.74 4.89
C MET A 77 -3.03 9.98 5.13
N LEU A 78 -4.35 9.81 5.20
CA LEU A 78 -5.27 10.92 5.39
C LEU A 78 -5.51 11.26 6.86
N ASP A 79 -5.48 10.25 7.73
CA ASP A 79 -5.76 10.42 9.16
C ASP A 79 -4.94 9.37 9.92
N ALA A 80 -3.65 9.65 10.12
CA ALA A 80 -2.73 8.64 10.61
C ALA A 80 -2.80 8.50 12.13
N THR A 81 -3.31 7.35 12.59
CA THR A 81 -3.15 6.91 13.96
C THR A 81 -1.73 6.36 14.17
N GLY A 82 -1.33 6.12 15.41
CA GLY A 82 -0.03 5.53 15.70
C GLY A 82 0.16 4.17 15.05
N TYR A 83 -0.87 3.34 15.01
CA TYR A 83 -0.83 2.03 14.37
C TYR A 83 -0.63 2.14 12.87
N LEU A 84 -1.37 3.01 12.20
CA LEU A 84 -1.24 3.20 10.77
C LEU A 84 0.15 3.71 10.42
N ARG A 85 0.64 4.70 11.16
CA ARG A 85 1.96 5.27 10.92
C ARG A 85 3.05 4.21 11.06
N THR A 86 3.02 3.42 12.13
CA THR A 86 3.98 2.34 12.35
C THR A 86 3.94 1.31 11.23
N PHE A 87 2.74 0.93 10.80
CA PHE A 87 2.58 -0.03 9.71
C PHE A 87 3.15 0.53 8.40
N VAL A 88 2.83 1.78 8.07
CA VAL A 88 3.28 2.40 6.82
C VAL A 88 4.79 2.58 6.82
N GLU A 89 5.40 2.87 7.97
CA GLU A 89 6.85 2.92 8.10
C GLU A 89 7.49 1.58 7.74
N LYS A 90 6.95 0.47 8.24
CA LYS A 90 7.43 -0.86 7.90
C LYS A 90 7.25 -1.18 6.43
N LEU A 91 6.09 -0.84 5.88
CA LEU A 91 5.79 -1.02 4.46
C LEU A 91 6.80 -0.27 3.59
N THR A 92 7.06 0.99 3.94
CA THR A 92 7.95 1.86 3.19
C THR A 92 9.39 1.35 3.23
N GLN A 93 9.85 0.88 4.39
CA GLN A 93 11.18 0.29 4.52
C GLN A 93 11.32 -0.96 3.66
N LEU A 94 10.29 -1.79 3.62
CA LEU A 94 10.30 -3.04 2.86
C LEU A 94 10.25 -2.80 1.36
N ASN A 95 9.46 -1.83 0.92
CA ASN A 95 9.18 -1.59 -0.49
C ASN A 95 10.06 -0.50 -1.11
N ARG A 96 10.63 0.39 -0.29
CA ARG A 96 11.39 1.57 -0.72
C ARG A 96 10.54 2.59 -1.51
N GLY A 97 9.23 2.54 -1.34
CA GLY A 97 8.33 3.57 -1.83
C GLY A 97 8.36 4.78 -0.92
N ARG A 98 7.39 5.64 -1.10
CA ARG A 98 7.25 6.86 -0.31
C ARG A 98 5.97 6.84 0.51
N ALA A 99 6.01 7.51 1.65
CA ALA A 99 4.85 7.70 2.49
C ALA A 99 4.65 9.18 2.75
N PHE A 100 3.41 9.63 2.64
CA PHE A 100 3.05 11.03 2.83
C PHE A 100 1.89 11.13 3.80
N TYR A 101 1.95 12.16 4.65
CA TYR A 101 0.82 12.55 5.47
C TYR A 101 0.16 13.75 4.79
N THR A 102 -1.12 13.65 4.50
CA THR A 102 -1.82 14.69 3.74
C THR A 102 -3.25 14.85 4.24
N THR A 103 -3.91 15.88 3.74
CA THR A 103 -5.34 16.11 3.97
C THR A 103 -6.11 15.82 2.68
N PRO A 104 -7.44 15.57 2.77
CA PRO A 104 -8.22 15.36 1.56
C PRO A 104 -8.14 16.52 0.56
N GLU A 105 -8.01 17.74 1.05
CA GLU A 105 -7.96 18.94 0.22
C GLU A 105 -6.70 19.04 -0.64
N THR A 106 -5.58 18.53 -0.14
CA THR A 106 -4.28 18.66 -0.82
C THR A 106 -3.84 17.37 -1.50
N LEU A 107 -4.59 16.28 -1.30
CA LEU A 107 -4.23 14.95 -1.77
C LEU A 107 -3.95 14.90 -3.28
N GLY A 108 -4.82 15.49 -4.08
CA GLY A 108 -4.70 15.42 -5.54
C GLY A 108 -3.38 15.99 -6.04
N ASP A 109 -2.97 17.12 -5.47
CA ASP A 109 -1.72 17.78 -5.86
C ASP A 109 -0.51 16.90 -5.51
N TYR A 110 -0.49 16.32 -4.31
CA TYR A 110 0.62 15.46 -3.88
C TYR A 110 0.72 14.19 -4.73
N VAL A 111 -0.40 13.55 -5.03
CA VAL A 111 -0.41 12.32 -5.81
C VAL A 111 0.17 12.57 -7.20
N LEU A 112 -0.26 13.63 -7.85
CA LEU A 112 0.20 13.95 -9.21
C LEU A 112 1.70 14.26 -9.23
N VAL A 113 2.16 15.10 -8.32
CA VAL A 113 3.58 15.49 -8.26
C VAL A 113 4.44 14.27 -7.98
N ASP A 114 4.07 13.44 -7.00
CA ASP A 114 4.84 12.25 -6.67
C ASP A 114 4.90 11.27 -7.83
N PHE A 115 3.78 11.04 -8.51
CA PHE A 115 3.74 10.15 -9.66
C PHE A 115 4.70 10.62 -10.76
N LEU A 116 4.69 11.91 -11.07
CA LEU A 116 5.56 12.46 -12.10
C LEU A 116 7.04 12.37 -11.71
N GLU A 117 7.37 12.64 -10.46
CA GLU A 117 8.74 12.53 -9.98
C GLU A 117 9.26 11.10 -10.03
N GLN A 118 8.47 10.12 -9.63
CA GLN A 118 8.83 8.72 -9.68
C GLN A 118 9.06 8.28 -11.13
N LYS A 119 8.22 8.71 -12.04
CA LYS A 119 8.35 8.38 -13.45
C LYS A 119 9.64 8.96 -14.03
N ARG A 120 9.99 10.20 -13.67
CA ARG A 120 11.24 10.84 -14.11
C ARG A 120 12.46 10.10 -13.56
N ALA A 121 12.45 9.77 -12.28
CA ALA A 121 13.57 9.08 -11.64
C ALA A 121 13.89 7.75 -12.33
N ARG A 122 12.85 7.01 -12.72
CA ARG A 122 13.03 5.72 -13.38
C ARG A 122 13.47 5.82 -14.84
N ARG A 123 13.24 6.95 -15.48
CA ARG A 123 13.66 7.17 -16.86
C ARG A 123 15.09 7.63 -17.00
N ARG A 124 15.72 8.09 -15.90
CA ARG A 124 17.11 8.55 -15.96
C ARG A 124 18.04 7.34 -16.02
N PRO A 125 19.01 7.36 -16.92
CA PRO A 125 20.05 6.33 -16.92
C PRO A 125 20.81 6.37 -15.61
N ALA A 126 21.18 5.20 -15.12
CA ALA A 126 21.91 5.07 -13.87
C ALA A 126 23.29 5.76 -13.96
#